data_c1d7d6108f188b2b6e42454f04b235ea
#
_entry.id   c1d7d6108f188b2b6e42454f04b235ea
#
_cell.length_a   1.000
_cell.length_b   1.000
_cell.length_c   1.000
_cell.angle_alpha   90.00
_cell.angle_beta   90.00
_cell.angle_gamma   90.00
#
_symmetry.space_group_name_H-M   'P 1'
#
loop_
_entity.id
_entity.type
_entity.pdbx_description
1 polymer ?
#
loop_
_entity_poly.entity_id
_entity_poly.type
_entity_poly.pdbx_seq_one_letter_code
_entity_poly.pdbx_strand_id
1 'polypeptide(L)'
;MEATSPTSVKIINLQDQIQTPEFSPKPSPSKKKFVTSLMEAATLITPSFKEDTYFISHLRASEKKALQELKDKLIAASDRLDSMWGIPLLGGDERADVILLKFLRARDFKVQDTLNMLQNCLSWRKDFETDGILEEDLGFKELEGVVAYMHAYDREGHPVCYNAYGVFKDKEMYERIFGDDEKLKKFLRWRVQVLERGIKLLHFKPGGINSIIQVTDLKDMPKRELRVASNHILSLFQDNYPEMVARKIFINVPWYFSLLYSMFSPFLTQRTKSKFVISKEGNVAETLFKFIRPEDVPVQYGGLSRPSNVLNGSPKSASEFTVKGGEKVNIQIEGIEVIIYY
;
A
#
# COMPACT_ATOMS: atom_id res chain seq x y z
N MET A 1 -8.39 33.16 -37.12
CA MET A 1 -7.74 32.89 -35.83
C MET A 1 -8.69 32.03 -35.02
N GLU A 2 -8.58 30.73 -35.18
CA GLU A 2 -9.40 29.74 -34.45
C GLU A 2 -8.72 29.35 -33.17
N ALA A 3 -9.43 29.52 -32.07
CA ALA A 3 -8.98 29.13 -30.76
C ALA A 3 -9.18 27.60 -30.58
N THR A 4 -8.09 26.87 -30.40
CA THR A 4 -8.12 25.45 -30.11
C THR A 4 -8.53 25.25 -28.66
N SER A 5 -9.65 24.58 -28.44
CA SER A 5 -10.16 24.05 -27.16
C SER A 5 -9.23 23.05 -26.52
N PRO A 6 -9.12 22.99 -25.19
CA PRO A 6 -8.34 21.96 -24.52
C PRO A 6 -9.03 20.60 -24.61
N THR A 7 -8.24 19.59 -24.89
CA THR A 7 -8.61 18.19 -25.05
C THR A 7 -9.25 17.65 -23.78
N SER A 8 -10.53 17.34 -23.84
CA SER A 8 -11.29 16.66 -22.80
C SER A 8 -10.73 15.26 -22.57
N VAL A 9 -10.28 14.98 -21.38
CA VAL A 9 -10.03 13.61 -20.89
C VAL A 9 -11.37 12.87 -20.91
N LYS A 10 -11.54 11.94 -21.85
CA LYS A 10 -12.69 11.03 -21.87
C LYS A 10 -12.67 10.15 -20.64
N ILE A 11 -13.49 10.49 -19.65
CA ILE A 11 -13.90 9.59 -18.58
C ILE A 11 -14.77 8.54 -19.25
N ILE A 12 -14.26 7.32 -19.40
CA ILE A 12 -15.03 6.17 -19.84
C ILE A 12 -16.05 5.87 -18.75
N ASN A 13 -17.30 6.18 -19.01
CA ASN A 13 -18.43 5.92 -18.13
C ASN A 13 -18.76 4.42 -18.19
N LEU A 14 -18.28 3.66 -17.21
CA LEU A 14 -18.51 2.21 -17.06
C LEU A 14 -19.90 1.91 -16.45
N GLN A 15 -20.86 2.83 -16.53
CA GLN A 15 -22.18 2.68 -15.94
C GLN A 15 -23.14 1.81 -16.76
N ASP A 16 -22.89 1.55 -18.05
CA ASP A 16 -23.89 0.96 -18.95
C ASP A 16 -23.79 -0.56 -19.18
N GLN A 17 -22.94 -1.30 -18.47
CA GLN A 17 -22.78 -2.75 -18.70
C GLN A 17 -22.92 -3.66 -17.49
N ILE A 18 -23.52 -3.24 -16.39
CA ILE A 18 -23.80 -4.17 -15.29
C ILE A 18 -25.29 -4.13 -14.97
N GLN A 19 -26.06 -4.99 -15.64
CA GLN A 19 -27.38 -5.42 -15.16
C GLN A 19 -27.19 -6.18 -13.85
N THR A 20 -27.75 -5.65 -12.77
CA THR A 20 -27.77 -6.28 -11.45
C THR A 20 -28.83 -7.38 -11.44
N PRO A 21 -28.48 -8.65 -11.15
CA PRO A 21 -29.49 -9.61 -10.76
C PRO A 21 -29.97 -9.31 -9.34
N GLU A 22 -31.24 -9.08 -9.15
CA GLU A 22 -31.89 -9.15 -7.83
C GLU A 22 -31.77 -10.58 -7.28
N PHE A 23 -30.93 -10.72 -6.25
CA PHE A 23 -30.82 -11.97 -5.51
C PHE A 23 -31.20 -11.76 -4.05
N SER A 24 -32.38 -12.23 -3.68
CA SER A 24 -32.75 -12.55 -2.32
C SER A 24 -32.43 -14.02 -2.06
N PRO A 25 -31.40 -14.40 -1.29
CA PRO A 25 -31.26 -15.78 -0.85
C PRO A 25 -31.25 -15.91 0.68
N LYS A 26 -32.09 -16.79 1.20
CA LYS A 26 -31.92 -17.37 2.54
C LYS A 26 -30.62 -18.20 2.56
N PRO A 27 -29.76 -18.06 3.58
CA PRO A 27 -28.50 -18.78 3.61
C PRO A 27 -28.70 -20.26 3.92
N SER A 28 -28.26 -21.14 3.01
CA SER A 28 -28.19 -22.58 3.25
C SER A 28 -26.95 -22.95 4.09
N PRO A 29 -26.98 -23.99 4.95
CA PRO A 29 -25.86 -24.37 5.82
C PRO A 29 -24.57 -24.80 5.09
N SER A 30 -24.66 -25.13 3.81
CA SER A 30 -23.49 -25.52 2.99
C SER A 30 -22.58 -24.31 2.62
N LYS A 31 -23.14 -23.09 2.53
CA LYS A 31 -22.39 -21.89 2.19
C LYS A 31 -21.45 -21.43 3.33
N LYS A 32 -21.84 -21.64 4.60
CA LYS A 32 -20.95 -21.35 5.75
C LYS A 32 -19.68 -22.21 5.74
N LYS A 33 -19.80 -23.52 5.46
CA LYS A 33 -18.65 -24.45 5.39
C LYS A 33 -17.71 -24.09 4.23
N PHE A 34 -18.26 -23.68 3.08
CA PHE A 34 -17.45 -23.28 1.93
C PHE A 34 -16.67 -21.98 2.16
N VAL A 35 -17.30 -20.98 2.79
CA VAL A 35 -16.66 -19.72 3.18
C VAL A 35 -15.57 -19.93 4.23
N THR A 36 -15.82 -20.78 5.23
CA THR A 36 -14.82 -21.13 6.25
C THR A 36 -13.63 -21.86 5.63
N SER A 37 -13.89 -22.82 4.71
CA SER A 37 -12.83 -23.53 3.98
C SER A 37 -12.00 -22.62 3.08
N LEU A 38 -12.61 -21.59 2.43
CA LEU A 38 -11.89 -20.60 1.64
C LEU A 38 -11.05 -19.65 2.50
N MET A 39 -11.56 -19.26 3.67
CA MET A 39 -10.77 -18.48 4.64
C MET A 39 -9.64 -19.31 5.26
N GLU A 40 -9.86 -20.58 5.55
CA GLU A 40 -8.82 -21.51 5.97
C GLU A 40 -7.78 -21.73 4.86
N ALA A 41 -8.19 -21.90 3.62
CA ALA A 41 -7.28 -21.98 2.48
C ALA A 41 -6.49 -20.69 2.28
N ALA A 42 -7.11 -19.51 2.42
CA ALA A 42 -6.41 -18.22 2.34
C ALA A 42 -5.47 -17.98 3.53
N THR A 43 -5.77 -18.56 4.71
CA THR A 43 -4.88 -18.49 5.89
C THR A 43 -3.81 -19.59 5.90
N LEU A 44 -4.02 -20.71 5.19
CA LEU A 44 -3.05 -21.79 5.04
C LEU A 44 -2.04 -21.52 3.91
N ILE A 45 -2.39 -20.67 2.94
CA ILE A 45 -1.46 -20.20 1.93
C ILE A 45 -0.79 -18.92 2.49
N THR A 46 0.14 -19.10 3.43
CA THR A 46 1.30 -18.22 3.48
C THR A 46 2.39 -18.89 2.64
N PRO A 47 2.40 -18.73 1.30
CA PRO A 47 3.66 -18.90 0.61
C PRO A 47 4.56 -17.90 1.30
N SER A 48 5.74 -18.33 1.69
CA SER A 48 6.75 -17.42 2.21
C SER A 48 7.09 -16.46 1.07
N PHE A 49 6.31 -15.37 0.96
CA PHE A 49 6.64 -14.33 -0.02
C PHE A 49 8.03 -13.85 0.35
N LYS A 50 8.96 -14.09 -0.55
CA LYS A 50 10.32 -13.59 -0.45
C LYS A 50 10.41 -12.37 -1.35
N GLU A 51 10.75 -11.23 -0.76
CA GLU A 51 11.02 -10.03 -1.53
C GLU A 51 12.23 -10.24 -2.44
N ASP A 52 12.22 -9.59 -3.59
CA ASP A 52 13.35 -9.63 -4.51
C ASP A 52 14.53 -8.83 -3.95
N THR A 53 15.71 -9.38 -4.11
CA THR A 53 16.95 -8.73 -3.66
C THR A 53 17.47 -7.68 -4.64
N TYR A 54 16.96 -7.69 -5.87
CA TYR A 54 17.36 -6.80 -6.98
C TYR A 54 18.85 -6.87 -7.38
N PHE A 55 19.61 -7.86 -6.89
CA PHE A 55 20.97 -8.09 -7.39
C PHE A 55 20.93 -8.62 -8.83
N ILE A 56 21.69 -7.98 -9.73
CA ILE A 56 21.79 -8.40 -11.14
C ILE A 56 22.32 -9.84 -11.26
N SER A 57 23.19 -10.26 -10.34
CA SER A 57 23.70 -11.64 -10.29
C SER A 57 22.60 -12.68 -10.08
N HIS A 58 21.52 -12.33 -9.38
CA HIS A 58 20.40 -13.22 -9.06
C HIS A 58 19.36 -13.32 -10.19
N LEU A 59 19.44 -12.43 -11.20
CA LEU A 59 18.52 -12.44 -12.32
C LEU A 59 18.82 -13.60 -13.27
N ARG A 60 17.76 -14.20 -13.83
CA ARG A 60 17.88 -15.16 -14.94
C ARG A 60 18.42 -14.46 -16.19
N ALA A 61 19.02 -15.23 -17.10
CA ALA A 61 19.56 -14.69 -18.35
C ALA A 61 18.51 -13.90 -19.16
N SER A 62 17.27 -14.41 -19.22
CA SER A 62 16.13 -13.72 -19.87
C SER A 62 15.76 -12.40 -19.20
N GLU A 63 15.84 -12.33 -17.86
CA GLU A 63 15.54 -11.11 -17.10
C GLU A 63 16.62 -10.04 -17.26
N LYS A 64 17.90 -10.47 -17.30
CA LYS A 64 19.03 -9.58 -17.62
C LYS A 64 18.90 -9.00 -19.02
N LYS A 65 18.53 -9.85 -20.00
CA LYS A 65 18.30 -9.42 -21.37
C LYS A 65 17.15 -8.41 -21.45
N ALA A 66 16.04 -8.68 -20.77
CA ALA A 66 14.90 -7.76 -20.74
C ALA A 66 15.24 -6.41 -20.09
N LEU A 67 16.03 -6.39 -19.02
CA LEU A 67 16.51 -5.16 -18.39
C LEU A 67 17.39 -4.35 -19.37
N GLN A 68 18.33 -5.00 -20.07
CA GLN A 68 19.17 -4.33 -21.04
C GLN A 68 18.33 -3.79 -22.21
N GLU A 69 17.43 -4.60 -22.77
CA GLU A 69 16.55 -4.17 -23.86
C GLU A 69 15.67 -2.98 -23.47
N LEU A 70 15.16 -2.96 -22.21
CA LEU A 70 14.40 -1.81 -21.70
C LEU A 70 15.26 -0.55 -21.67
N LYS A 71 16.50 -0.64 -21.17
CA LYS A 71 17.45 0.48 -21.17
C LYS A 71 17.75 0.98 -22.59
N ASP A 72 17.99 0.08 -23.53
CA ASP A 72 18.27 0.45 -24.93
C ASP A 72 17.07 1.17 -25.56
N LYS A 73 15.84 0.71 -25.29
CA LYS A 73 14.62 1.37 -25.75
C LYS A 73 14.40 2.75 -25.10
N LEU A 74 14.73 2.89 -23.81
CA LEU A 74 14.66 4.19 -23.14
C LEU A 74 15.67 5.19 -23.73
N ILE A 75 16.89 4.75 -24.01
CA ILE A 75 17.91 5.59 -24.68
C ILE A 75 17.41 6.03 -26.06
N ALA A 76 16.82 5.11 -26.82
CA ALA A 76 16.30 5.42 -28.16
C ALA A 76 15.06 6.32 -28.17
N ALA A 77 14.24 6.30 -27.10
CA ALA A 77 12.98 7.03 -27.01
C ALA A 77 13.11 8.40 -26.35
N SER A 78 14.22 8.73 -25.72
CA SER A 78 14.34 9.89 -24.84
C SER A 78 15.45 10.84 -25.31
N ASP A 79 15.08 12.06 -25.64
CA ASP A 79 16.01 13.20 -25.78
C ASP A 79 16.39 13.79 -24.39
N ARG A 80 15.81 13.30 -23.31
CA ARG A 80 16.02 13.76 -21.93
C ARG A 80 16.25 12.58 -20.99
N LEU A 81 17.16 12.78 -20.03
CA LEU A 81 17.37 11.87 -18.91
C LEU A 81 16.18 11.98 -17.95
N ASP A 82 15.20 11.09 -18.10
CA ASP A 82 14.09 10.99 -17.17
C ASP A 82 14.59 10.50 -15.81
N SER A 83 14.02 11.06 -14.76
CA SER A 83 14.29 10.65 -13.37
C SER A 83 13.01 10.26 -12.67
N MET A 84 13.12 9.38 -11.67
CA MET A 84 12.02 8.99 -10.79
C MET A 84 12.51 8.94 -9.36
N TRP A 85 11.78 9.61 -8.46
CA TRP A 85 12.19 9.78 -7.04
C TRP A 85 13.61 10.35 -6.89
N GLY A 86 13.98 11.28 -7.77
CA GLY A 86 15.31 11.90 -7.79
C GLY A 86 16.44 11.00 -8.29
N ILE A 87 16.11 9.82 -8.85
CA ILE A 87 17.07 8.86 -9.39
C ILE A 87 17.00 8.91 -10.91
N PRO A 88 18.10 9.30 -11.63
CA PRO A 88 18.16 9.22 -13.07
C PRO A 88 17.98 7.77 -13.53
N LEU A 89 17.06 7.50 -14.46
CA LEU A 89 16.76 6.15 -14.93
C LEU A 89 17.83 5.58 -15.86
N LEU A 90 18.67 6.43 -16.43
CA LEU A 90 19.82 6.10 -17.28
C LEU A 90 21.08 6.71 -16.67
N GLY A 91 22.25 6.20 -17.02
CA GLY A 91 23.55 6.76 -16.54
C GLY A 91 24.32 5.86 -15.58
N GLY A 92 23.88 4.63 -15.36
CA GLY A 92 24.65 3.61 -14.62
C GLY A 92 24.46 3.62 -13.09
N ASP A 93 23.50 4.38 -12.57
CA ASP A 93 23.12 4.30 -11.16
C ASP A 93 22.42 2.95 -10.87
N GLU A 94 22.94 2.16 -9.92
CA GLU A 94 22.36 0.86 -9.54
C GLU A 94 20.92 0.98 -9.02
N ARG A 95 20.55 2.14 -8.49
CA ARG A 95 19.20 2.45 -8.01
C ARG A 95 18.19 2.48 -9.17
N ALA A 96 18.64 2.94 -10.35
CA ALA A 96 17.83 2.91 -11.56
C ALA A 96 17.45 1.47 -11.94
N ASP A 97 18.37 0.52 -11.82
CA ASP A 97 18.09 -0.88 -12.11
C ASP A 97 17.01 -1.46 -11.19
N VAL A 98 17.01 -1.08 -9.91
CA VAL A 98 15.95 -1.47 -8.97
C VAL A 98 14.60 -0.94 -9.44
N ILE A 99 14.52 0.32 -9.83
CA ILE A 99 13.28 0.93 -10.33
C ILE A 99 12.82 0.22 -11.62
N LEU A 100 13.69 0.08 -12.61
CA LEU A 100 13.36 -0.58 -13.88
C LEU A 100 12.90 -2.02 -13.68
N LEU A 101 13.55 -2.77 -12.77
CA LEU A 101 13.17 -4.13 -12.42
C LEU A 101 11.78 -4.20 -11.77
N LYS A 102 11.37 -3.20 -10.98
CA LYS A 102 10.01 -3.14 -10.43
C LYS A 102 8.96 -3.05 -11.55
N PHE A 103 9.19 -2.20 -12.54
CA PHE A 103 8.31 -2.09 -13.71
C PHE A 103 8.31 -3.37 -14.56
N LEU A 104 9.48 -3.97 -14.81
CA LEU A 104 9.60 -5.24 -15.51
C LEU A 104 8.83 -6.37 -14.82
N ARG A 105 8.94 -6.49 -13.49
CA ARG A 105 8.21 -7.50 -12.72
C ARG A 105 6.70 -7.28 -12.77
N ALA A 106 6.24 -6.04 -12.75
CA ALA A 106 4.82 -5.71 -12.85
C ALA A 106 4.20 -6.05 -14.22
N ARG A 107 5.04 -6.31 -15.22
CA ARG A 107 4.63 -6.70 -16.58
C ARG A 107 5.22 -8.03 -17.02
N ASP A 108 5.59 -8.91 -16.06
CA ASP A 108 6.14 -10.25 -16.32
C ASP A 108 7.31 -10.24 -17.30
N PHE A 109 8.17 -9.21 -17.22
CA PHE A 109 9.33 -8.96 -18.09
C PHE A 109 9.00 -8.78 -19.58
N LYS A 110 7.77 -8.41 -19.91
CA LYS A 110 7.38 -8.00 -21.27
C LYS A 110 7.85 -6.57 -21.50
N VAL A 111 8.94 -6.43 -22.25
CA VAL A 111 9.66 -5.15 -22.36
C VAL A 111 8.79 -4.04 -22.94
N GLN A 112 7.97 -4.32 -23.98
CA GLN A 112 7.13 -3.29 -24.57
C GLN A 112 6.01 -2.81 -23.61
N ASP A 113 5.36 -3.75 -22.90
CA ASP A 113 4.34 -3.42 -21.91
C ASP A 113 4.94 -2.64 -20.75
N THR A 114 6.18 -2.96 -20.38
CA THR A 114 6.96 -2.28 -19.35
C THR A 114 7.29 -0.85 -19.76
N LEU A 115 7.78 -0.67 -20.98
CA LEU A 115 8.09 0.65 -21.52
C LEU A 115 6.85 1.55 -21.54
N ASN A 116 5.73 1.04 -22.04
CA ASN A 116 4.47 1.78 -22.05
C ASN A 116 4.02 2.17 -20.64
N MET A 117 4.09 1.24 -19.69
CA MET A 117 3.75 1.53 -18.28
C MET A 117 4.67 2.60 -17.68
N LEU A 118 5.98 2.50 -17.92
CA LEU A 118 6.95 3.46 -17.39
C LEU A 118 6.73 4.86 -17.98
N GLN A 119 6.54 4.98 -19.29
CA GLN A 119 6.26 6.25 -19.96
C GLN A 119 4.96 6.89 -19.47
N ASN A 120 3.88 6.09 -19.34
CA ASN A 120 2.62 6.56 -18.78
C ASN A 120 2.78 7.04 -17.33
N CYS A 121 3.56 6.32 -16.51
CA CYS A 121 3.85 6.71 -15.15
C CYS A 121 4.66 8.02 -15.09
N LEU A 122 5.67 8.19 -15.93
CA LEU A 122 6.46 9.42 -16.00
C LEU A 122 5.60 10.63 -16.43
N SER A 123 4.74 10.45 -17.44
CA SER A 123 3.78 11.48 -17.85
C SER A 123 2.81 11.83 -16.71
N TRP A 124 2.22 10.79 -16.09
CA TRP A 124 1.34 10.97 -14.94
C TRP A 124 2.02 11.71 -13.79
N ARG A 125 3.27 11.33 -13.44
CA ARG A 125 4.02 12.01 -12.37
C ARG A 125 4.19 13.49 -12.64
N LYS A 126 4.47 13.84 -13.90
CA LYS A 126 4.61 15.24 -14.33
C LYS A 126 3.26 15.97 -14.26
N ASP A 127 2.20 15.39 -14.82
CA ASP A 127 0.87 16.01 -14.87
C ASP A 127 0.25 16.12 -13.46
N PHE A 128 0.56 15.17 -12.59
CA PHE A 128 0.12 15.14 -11.19
C PHE A 128 1.06 15.94 -10.26
N GLU A 129 2.18 16.46 -10.77
CA GLU A 129 3.17 17.22 -10.01
C GLU A 129 3.65 16.49 -8.73
N THR A 130 3.93 15.17 -8.85
CA THR A 130 4.25 14.33 -7.70
C THR A 130 5.55 14.69 -7.01
N ASP A 131 6.51 15.25 -7.72
CA ASP A 131 7.85 15.53 -7.18
C ASP A 131 7.84 16.68 -6.14
N GLY A 132 6.84 17.58 -6.21
CA GLY A 132 6.61 18.64 -5.22
C GLY A 132 5.57 18.31 -4.16
N ILE A 133 4.89 17.16 -4.25
CA ILE A 133 3.70 16.86 -3.45
C ILE A 133 3.94 16.81 -1.94
N LEU A 134 5.16 16.54 -1.50
CA LEU A 134 5.50 16.45 -0.08
C LEU A 134 5.50 17.81 0.62
N GLU A 135 5.67 18.89 -0.14
CA GLU A 135 5.71 20.27 0.38
C GLU A 135 4.33 20.93 0.39
N GLU A 136 3.30 20.24 -0.14
CA GLU A 136 1.95 20.79 -0.22
C GLU A 136 1.18 20.66 1.11
N ASP A 137 0.53 21.75 1.52
CA ASP A 137 -0.51 21.69 2.56
C ASP A 137 -1.87 21.37 1.91
N LEU A 138 -2.25 20.10 2.01
CA LEU A 138 -3.53 19.61 1.50
C LEU A 138 -4.67 19.73 2.52
N GLY A 139 -4.41 20.28 3.72
CA GLY A 139 -5.44 20.59 4.71
C GLY A 139 -6.17 19.40 5.33
N PHE A 140 -5.59 18.20 5.31
CA PHE A 140 -6.19 16.98 5.90
C PHE A 140 -5.58 16.61 7.26
N LYS A 141 -5.28 17.60 8.09
CA LYS A 141 -4.65 17.37 9.40
C LYS A 141 -5.45 16.44 10.31
N GLU A 142 -6.77 16.48 10.22
CA GLU A 142 -7.67 15.59 10.98
C GLU A 142 -7.62 14.13 10.52
N LEU A 143 -7.16 13.86 9.32
CA LEU A 143 -6.99 12.50 8.78
C LEU A 143 -5.58 11.94 9.01
N GLU A 144 -4.62 12.80 9.33
CA GLU A 144 -3.24 12.40 9.64
C GLU A 144 -3.20 11.58 10.94
N GLY A 145 -2.49 10.46 10.92
CA GLY A 145 -2.43 9.52 12.04
C GLY A 145 -3.70 8.71 12.28
N VAL A 146 -4.79 8.97 11.52
CA VAL A 146 -6.09 8.30 11.67
C VAL A 146 -6.42 7.47 10.44
N VAL A 147 -6.52 8.10 9.26
CA VAL A 147 -7.02 7.44 8.04
C VAL A 147 -5.91 6.77 7.26
N ALA A 148 -4.80 7.49 7.05
CA ALA A 148 -3.64 6.93 6.38
C ALA A 148 -2.37 7.62 6.85
N TYR A 149 -1.39 6.84 7.26
CA TYR A 149 -0.15 7.37 7.82
C TYR A 149 0.97 6.33 7.79
N MET A 150 2.20 6.85 7.72
CA MET A 150 3.40 6.03 7.94
C MET A 150 3.68 5.95 9.43
N HIS A 151 4.00 4.76 9.95
CA HIS A 151 4.29 4.57 11.35
C HIS A 151 5.21 3.38 11.58
N ALA A 152 6.40 3.64 12.12
CA ALA A 152 7.41 2.66 12.45
C ALA A 152 7.85 1.75 11.27
N TYR A 153 8.51 0.66 11.61
CA TYR A 153 9.08 -0.29 10.66
C TYR A 153 8.69 -1.72 11.05
N ASP A 154 8.69 -2.61 10.06
CA ASP A 154 8.54 -4.03 10.34
C ASP A 154 9.86 -4.63 10.86
N ARG A 155 9.86 -5.93 11.16
CA ARG A 155 11.05 -6.64 11.68
C ARG A 155 12.20 -6.73 10.68
N GLU A 156 11.92 -6.54 9.40
CA GLU A 156 12.89 -6.57 8.29
C GLU A 156 13.37 -5.15 7.91
N GLY A 157 12.76 -4.10 8.49
CA GLY A 157 13.10 -2.69 8.26
C GLY A 157 12.24 -1.98 7.23
N HIS A 158 11.15 -2.60 6.74
CA HIS A 158 10.23 -1.94 5.82
C HIS A 158 9.38 -0.89 6.56
N PRO A 159 9.24 0.33 6.01
CA PRO A 159 8.30 1.31 6.54
C PRO A 159 6.87 0.77 6.50
N VAL A 160 6.09 1.02 7.54
CA VAL A 160 4.71 0.52 7.65
C VAL A 160 3.72 1.64 7.39
N CYS A 161 2.84 1.44 6.40
CA CYS A 161 1.72 2.32 6.07
C CYS A 161 0.42 1.73 6.62
N TYR A 162 -0.23 2.45 7.52
CA TYR A 162 -1.55 2.09 8.04
C TYR A 162 -2.65 2.80 7.24
N ASN A 163 -3.76 2.09 6.99
CA ASN A 163 -4.93 2.59 6.29
C ASN A 163 -6.18 2.17 7.07
N ALA A 164 -6.96 3.13 7.58
CA ALA A 164 -8.17 2.89 8.36
C ALA A 164 -9.29 3.83 7.89
N TYR A 165 -10.21 3.29 7.11
CA TYR A 165 -11.28 4.08 6.48
C TYR A 165 -12.59 4.08 7.26
N GLY A 166 -12.62 3.49 8.47
CA GLY A 166 -13.82 3.37 9.29
C GLY A 166 -14.42 4.71 9.72
N VAL A 167 -13.61 5.76 9.83
CA VAL A 167 -14.05 7.11 10.16
C VAL A 167 -15.09 7.65 9.17
N PHE A 168 -15.05 7.23 7.92
CA PHE A 168 -15.99 7.64 6.87
C PHE A 168 -17.36 6.96 6.96
N LYS A 169 -17.61 6.16 8.02
CA LYS A 169 -18.96 5.73 8.42
C LYS A 169 -19.80 6.92 8.88
N ASP A 170 -19.15 7.95 9.42
CA ASP A 170 -19.78 9.24 9.73
C ASP A 170 -20.11 9.98 8.44
N LYS A 171 -21.40 10.33 8.27
CA LYS A 171 -21.90 10.96 7.04
C LYS A 171 -21.35 12.36 6.82
N GLU A 172 -21.20 13.14 7.88
CA GLU A 172 -20.70 14.50 7.79
C GLU A 172 -19.23 14.49 7.35
N MET A 173 -18.42 13.62 7.96
CA MET A 173 -17.04 13.39 7.55
C MET A 173 -16.96 12.91 6.10
N TYR A 174 -17.85 11.99 5.71
CA TYR A 174 -17.90 11.48 4.33
C TYR A 174 -18.18 12.61 3.33
N GLU A 175 -19.24 13.41 3.54
CA GLU A 175 -19.61 14.52 2.67
C GLU A 175 -18.55 15.62 2.62
N ARG A 176 -17.86 15.85 3.72
CA ARG A 176 -16.74 16.80 3.77
C ARG A 176 -15.58 16.37 2.88
N ILE A 177 -15.31 15.08 2.77
CA ILE A 177 -14.13 14.54 2.07
C ILE A 177 -14.47 14.08 0.65
N PHE A 178 -15.69 13.58 0.40
CA PHE A 178 -16.09 12.94 -0.86
C PHE A 178 -17.36 13.53 -1.48
N GLY A 179 -17.89 14.63 -0.95
CA GLY A 179 -19.18 15.17 -1.37
C GLY A 179 -19.22 15.67 -2.82
N ASP A 180 -18.07 15.86 -3.46
CA ASP A 180 -17.93 16.22 -4.86
C ASP A 180 -16.61 15.71 -5.45
N ASP A 181 -16.46 15.82 -6.79
CA ASP A 181 -15.28 15.34 -7.51
C ASP A 181 -14.00 16.08 -7.13
N GLU A 182 -14.07 17.37 -6.80
CA GLU A 182 -12.89 18.13 -6.42
C GLU A 182 -12.36 17.71 -5.04
N LYS A 183 -13.25 17.43 -4.10
CA LYS A 183 -12.90 16.86 -2.80
C LYS A 183 -12.28 15.48 -2.95
N LEU A 184 -12.87 14.63 -3.80
CA LEU A 184 -12.30 13.32 -4.11
C LEU A 184 -10.90 13.44 -4.71
N LYS A 185 -10.68 14.32 -5.69
CA LYS A 185 -9.36 14.57 -6.30
C LYS A 185 -8.35 15.02 -5.25
N LYS A 186 -8.74 15.96 -4.38
CA LYS A 186 -7.88 16.44 -3.29
C LYS A 186 -7.53 15.33 -2.31
N PHE A 187 -8.48 14.47 -1.97
CA PHE A 187 -8.23 13.29 -1.13
C PHE A 187 -7.27 12.30 -1.81
N LEU A 188 -7.46 12.03 -3.12
CA LEU A 188 -6.55 11.16 -3.87
C LEU A 188 -5.13 11.74 -3.90
N ARG A 189 -4.99 13.06 -4.05
CA ARG A 189 -3.71 13.74 -4.00
C ARG A 189 -3.04 13.56 -2.62
N TRP A 190 -3.79 13.72 -1.55
CA TRP A 190 -3.32 13.45 -0.18
C TRP A 190 -2.92 11.97 0.01
N ARG A 191 -3.65 11.02 -0.56
CA ARG A 191 -3.29 9.61 -0.51
C ARG A 191 -1.96 9.32 -1.22
N VAL A 192 -1.71 9.99 -2.34
CA VAL A 192 -0.40 9.95 -3.02
C VAL A 192 0.68 10.55 -2.14
N GLN A 193 0.43 11.71 -1.52
CA GLN A 193 1.39 12.34 -0.61
C GLN A 193 1.80 11.40 0.54
N VAL A 194 0.84 10.72 1.16
CA VAL A 194 1.14 9.73 2.22
C VAL A 194 2.01 8.58 1.69
N LEU A 195 1.74 8.10 0.48
CA LEU A 195 2.55 7.04 -0.13
C LEU A 195 3.96 7.53 -0.47
N GLU A 196 4.10 8.73 -1.05
CA GLU A 196 5.39 9.33 -1.39
C GLU A 196 6.25 9.57 -0.14
N ARG A 197 5.65 9.92 1.03
CA ARG A 197 6.36 9.96 2.33
C ARG A 197 6.98 8.60 2.67
N GLY A 198 6.27 7.51 2.41
CA GLY A 198 6.79 6.15 2.61
C GLY A 198 7.88 5.77 1.62
N ILE A 199 7.72 6.16 0.35
CA ILE A 199 8.70 5.88 -0.71
C ILE A 199 10.01 6.64 -0.47
N LYS A 200 9.96 7.85 0.07
CA LYS A 200 11.16 8.62 0.44
C LYS A 200 12.04 7.90 1.46
N LEU A 201 11.50 6.94 2.22
CA LEU A 201 12.25 6.13 3.18
C LEU A 201 12.91 4.90 2.55
N LEU A 202 12.67 4.62 1.27
CA LEU A 202 13.21 3.46 0.58
C LEU A 202 14.63 3.72 0.07
N HIS A 203 15.43 2.65 0.02
CA HIS A 203 16.84 2.76 -0.38
C HIS A 203 17.04 2.73 -1.90
N PHE A 204 16.13 2.04 -2.61
CA PHE A 204 16.28 1.71 -4.04
C PHE A 204 17.63 1.07 -4.39
N LYS A 205 18.19 0.25 -3.50
CA LYS A 205 19.48 -0.42 -3.67
C LYS A 205 19.31 -1.93 -3.68
N PRO A 206 20.13 -2.67 -4.45
CA PRO A 206 20.20 -4.11 -4.34
C PRO A 206 20.47 -4.55 -2.89
N GLY A 207 19.68 -5.50 -2.39
CA GLY A 207 19.75 -5.96 -0.99
C GLY A 207 19.26 -4.96 0.06
N GLY A 208 18.85 -3.74 -0.34
CA GLY A 208 18.27 -2.75 0.56
C GLY A 208 16.76 -2.88 0.72
N ILE A 209 16.18 -1.99 1.53
CA ILE A 209 14.73 -1.87 1.71
C ILE A 209 14.15 -1.12 0.52
N ASN A 210 13.33 -1.81 -0.29
CA ASN A 210 12.84 -1.30 -1.56
C ASN A 210 11.31 -1.29 -1.66
N SER A 211 10.60 -1.60 -0.57
CA SER A 211 9.15 -1.64 -0.51
C SER A 211 8.65 -1.32 0.90
N ILE A 212 7.34 -1.06 1.03
CA ILE A 212 6.65 -0.80 2.29
C ILE A 212 5.79 -2.00 2.69
N ILE A 213 5.43 -2.07 3.95
CA ILE A 213 4.31 -2.89 4.44
C ILE A 213 3.05 -2.04 4.45
N GLN A 214 1.94 -2.61 4.01
CA GLN A 214 0.65 -1.96 4.03
C GLN A 214 -0.29 -2.71 4.97
N VAL A 215 -0.72 -2.06 6.06
CA VAL A 215 -1.76 -2.56 6.96
C VAL A 215 -3.07 -1.85 6.62
N THR A 216 -4.12 -2.62 6.36
CA THR A 216 -5.44 -2.09 6.05
C THR A 216 -6.45 -2.58 7.08
N ASP A 217 -6.99 -1.65 7.86
CA ASP A 217 -8.05 -1.89 8.82
C ASP A 217 -9.41 -1.76 8.12
N LEU A 218 -10.17 -2.87 8.13
CA LEU A 218 -11.49 -2.94 7.52
C LEU A 218 -12.65 -2.73 8.53
N LYS A 219 -12.31 -2.38 9.78
CA LYS A 219 -13.31 -2.08 10.80
C LYS A 219 -14.16 -0.88 10.36
N ASP A 220 -15.46 -1.05 10.43
CA ASP A 220 -16.46 0.01 10.15
C ASP A 220 -16.34 0.67 8.76
N MET A 221 -15.55 0.10 7.85
CA MET A 221 -15.37 0.66 6.50
C MET A 221 -16.71 0.69 5.73
N PRO A 222 -17.16 1.86 5.25
CA PRO A 222 -18.38 1.98 4.46
C PRO A 222 -18.26 1.22 3.14
N LYS A 223 -19.22 0.31 2.85
CA LYS A 223 -19.12 -0.62 1.72
C LYS A 223 -19.43 0.02 0.37
N ARG A 224 -20.44 0.87 0.34
CA ARG A 224 -20.95 1.46 -0.91
C ARG A 224 -20.23 2.77 -1.20
N GLU A 225 -20.17 3.61 -0.19
CA GLU A 225 -19.71 4.99 -0.27
C GLU A 225 -18.24 5.05 -0.67
N LEU A 226 -17.40 4.23 -0.04
CA LEU A 226 -15.96 4.20 -0.37
C LEU A 226 -15.60 3.35 -1.59
N ARG A 227 -16.57 2.72 -2.26
CA ARG A 227 -16.27 1.89 -3.43
C ARG A 227 -15.58 2.68 -4.54
N VAL A 228 -16.11 3.86 -4.83
CA VAL A 228 -15.56 4.74 -5.88
C VAL A 228 -14.16 5.20 -5.51
N ALA A 229 -13.98 5.77 -4.32
CA ALA A 229 -12.67 6.22 -3.84
C ALA A 229 -11.66 5.09 -3.77
N SER A 230 -12.06 3.89 -3.30
CA SER A 230 -11.18 2.72 -3.23
C SER A 230 -10.74 2.23 -4.60
N ASN A 231 -11.63 2.25 -5.59
CA ASN A 231 -11.29 1.87 -6.96
C ASN A 231 -10.29 2.86 -7.57
N HIS A 232 -10.49 4.17 -7.38
CA HIS A 232 -9.54 5.18 -7.84
C HIS A 232 -8.17 5.05 -7.17
N ILE A 233 -8.14 4.85 -5.85
CA ILE A 233 -6.88 4.63 -5.11
C ILE A 233 -6.17 3.37 -5.64
N LEU A 234 -6.91 2.29 -5.85
CA LEU A 234 -6.33 1.02 -6.31
C LEU A 234 -5.74 1.17 -7.71
N SER A 235 -6.49 1.73 -8.67
CA SER A 235 -6.01 1.97 -10.03
C SER A 235 -4.78 2.88 -10.04
N LEU A 236 -4.86 4.01 -9.35
CA LEU A 236 -3.76 4.98 -9.27
C LEU A 236 -2.47 4.36 -8.74
N PHE A 237 -2.57 3.55 -7.68
CA PHE A 237 -1.40 2.90 -7.09
C PHE A 237 -0.90 1.72 -7.92
N GLN A 238 -1.80 0.97 -8.56
CA GLN A 238 -1.45 -0.15 -9.41
C GLN A 238 -0.72 0.30 -10.68
N ASP A 239 -1.14 1.41 -11.26
CA ASP A 239 -0.60 1.92 -12.52
C ASP A 239 0.72 2.67 -12.33
N ASN A 240 0.91 3.34 -11.17
CA ASN A 240 2.03 4.25 -10.98
C ASN A 240 3.05 3.82 -9.91
N TYR A 241 2.72 2.81 -9.07
CA TYR A 241 3.59 2.36 -7.98
C TYR A 241 3.83 0.84 -8.00
N PRO A 242 4.42 0.32 -9.11
CA PRO A 242 4.63 -1.11 -9.25
C PRO A 242 5.60 -1.66 -8.21
N GLU A 243 5.26 -2.82 -7.64
CA GLU A 243 6.12 -3.56 -6.70
C GLU A 243 6.60 -2.74 -5.47
N MET A 244 5.84 -1.70 -5.07
CA MET A 244 6.18 -0.87 -3.91
C MET A 244 5.67 -1.43 -2.58
N VAL A 245 4.94 -2.53 -2.59
CA VAL A 245 4.40 -3.17 -1.38
C VAL A 245 4.93 -4.59 -1.26
N ALA A 246 5.64 -4.88 -0.16
CA ALA A 246 6.11 -6.22 0.18
C ALA A 246 4.99 -7.10 0.72
N ARG A 247 4.17 -6.58 1.62
CA ARG A 247 3.02 -7.29 2.22
C ARG A 247 1.82 -6.36 2.36
N LYS A 248 0.62 -6.95 2.20
CA LYS A 248 -0.67 -6.31 2.47
C LYS A 248 -1.36 -7.09 3.58
N ILE A 249 -1.39 -6.50 4.76
CA ILE A 249 -1.97 -7.12 5.97
C ILE A 249 -3.36 -6.52 6.17
N PHE A 250 -4.41 -7.35 6.04
CA PHE A 250 -5.79 -6.95 6.29
C PHE A 250 -6.17 -7.36 7.71
N ILE A 251 -6.61 -6.40 8.50
CA ILE A 251 -7.06 -6.61 9.88
C ILE A 251 -8.53 -6.21 10.05
N ASN A 252 -9.17 -6.68 11.12
CA ASN A 252 -10.59 -6.48 11.39
C ASN A 252 -11.46 -6.86 10.19
N VAL A 253 -11.14 -7.99 9.58
CA VAL A 253 -11.74 -8.45 8.33
C VAL A 253 -13.18 -8.87 8.57
N PRO A 254 -14.18 -8.23 7.91
CA PRO A 254 -15.57 -8.60 8.08
C PRO A 254 -15.88 -9.96 7.46
N TRP A 255 -16.90 -10.65 7.98
CA TRP A 255 -17.30 -11.99 7.54
C TRP A 255 -17.57 -12.12 6.02
N TYR A 256 -17.95 -11.04 5.37
CA TYR A 256 -18.21 -11.01 3.91
C TYR A 256 -16.95 -10.74 3.06
N PHE A 257 -15.80 -10.54 3.67
CA PHE A 257 -14.55 -10.24 2.95
C PHE A 257 -14.16 -11.34 1.96
N SER A 258 -14.41 -12.61 2.28
CA SER A 258 -14.18 -13.72 1.38
C SER A 258 -14.95 -13.57 0.05
N LEU A 259 -16.16 -13.02 0.10
CA LEU A 259 -16.94 -12.70 -1.09
C LEU A 259 -16.30 -11.57 -1.89
N LEU A 260 -15.88 -10.49 -1.22
CA LEU A 260 -15.16 -9.40 -1.87
C LEU A 260 -13.84 -9.90 -2.49
N TYR A 261 -13.07 -10.67 -1.73
CA TYR A 261 -11.83 -11.25 -2.23
C TYR A 261 -12.04 -12.13 -3.46
N SER A 262 -13.08 -12.97 -3.48
CA SER A 262 -13.39 -13.81 -4.65
C SER A 262 -13.76 -13.00 -5.89
N MET A 263 -14.39 -11.84 -5.72
CA MET A 263 -14.73 -10.93 -6.82
C MET A 263 -13.49 -10.25 -7.42
N PHE A 264 -12.53 -9.86 -6.59
CA PHE A 264 -11.32 -9.18 -7.06
C PHE A 264 -10.18 -10.13 -7.44
N SER A 265 -10.19 -11.34 -6.89
CA SER A 265 -9.15 -12.36 -7.10
C SER A 265 -8.82 -12.65 -8.57
N PRO A 266 -9.77 -12.75 -9.51
CA PRO A 266 -9.45 -12.96 -10.93
C PRO A 266 -8.58 -11.85 -11.55
N PHE A 267 -8.64 -10.63 -11.02
CA PHE A 267 -7.89 -9.48 -11.52
C PHE A 267 -6.52 -9.33 -10.86
N LEU A 268 -6.20 -10.15 -9.87
CA LEU A 268 -4.94 -10.11 -9.13
C LEU A 268 -3.98 -11.19 -9.65
N THR A 269 -2.73 -10.81 -9.90
CA THR A 269 -1.67 -11.78 -10.22
C THR A 269 -1.40 -12.71 -9.02
N GLN A 270 -0.87 -13.90 -9.27
CA GLN A 270 -0.46 -14.82 -8.19
C GLN A 270 0.59 -14.17 -7.27
N ARG A 271 1.48 -13.37 -7.84
CA ARG A 271 2.47 -12.60 -7.09
C ARG A 271 1.80 -11.60 -6.14
N THR A 272 0.77 -10.88 -6.59
CA THR A 272 0.01 -9.95 -5.73
C THR A 272 -0.72 -10.71 -4.61
N LYS A 273 -1.33 -11.85 -4.92
CA LYS A 273 -2.02 -12.69 -3.94
C LYS A 273 -1.08 -13.23 -2.86
N SER A 274 0.15 -13.61 -3.23
CA SER A 274 1.13 -14.13 -2.28
C SER A 274 1.59 -13.09 -1.23
N LYS A 275 1.36 -11.81 -1.49
CA LYS A 275 1.65 -10.72 -0.54
C LYS A 275 0.55 -10.49 0.49
N PHE A 276 -0.62 -11.13 0.36
CA PHE A 276 -1.75 -10.89 1.23
C PHE A 276 -1.63 -11.70 2.53
N VAL A 277 -1.86 -11.02 3.63
CA VAL A 277 -2.00 -11.60 4.96
C VAL A 277 -3.36 -11.17 5.50
N ILE A 278 -4.18 -12.12 5.92
CA ILE A 278 -5.51 -11.86 6.44
C ILE A 278 -5.53 -12.24 7.91
N SER A 279 -5.81 -11.27 8.79
CA SER A 279 -5.97 -11.52 10.20
C SER A 279 -7.29 -12.24 10.47
N LYS A 280 -7.25 -13.28 11.30
CA LYS A 280 -8.46 -13.88 11.85
C LYS A 280 -9.15 -12.90 12.80
N GLU A 281 -10.47 -13.02 12.92
CA GLU A 281 -11.25 -12.25 13.89
C GLU A 281 -10.68 -12.43 15.31
N GLY A 282 -10.51 -11.33 16.03
CA GLY A 282 -9.90 -11.31 17.37
C GLY A 282 -8.37 -11.39 17.43
N ASN A 283 -7.68 -11.70 16.33
CA ASN A 283 -6.23 -11.97 16.31
C ASN A 283 -5.41 -10.83 15.69
N VAL A 284 -5.86 -9.59 15.81
CA VAL A 284 -5.19 -8.43 15.18
C VAL A 284 -3.76 -8.28 15.69
N ALA A 285 -3.59 -8.18 17.01
CA ALA A 285 -2.27 -8.00 17.64
C ALA A 285 -1.32 -9.16 17.31
N GLU A 286 -1.79 -10.41 17.50
CA GLU A 286 -1.01 -11.61 17.18
C GLU A 286 -0.55 -11.64 15.72
N THR A 287 -1.44 -11.23 14.80
CA THR A 287 -1.11 -11.19 13.36
C THR A 287 -0.05 -10.12 13.07
N LEU A 288 -0.21 -8.93 13.63
CA LEU A 288 0.74 -7.83 13.42
C LEU A 288 2.10 -8.14 14.05
N PHE A 289 2.15 -8.74 15.24
CA PHE A 289 3.39 -9.08 15.92
C PHE A 289 4.27 -10.11 15.19
N LYS A 290 3.71 -10.85 14.24
CA LYS A 290 4.50 -11.72 13.35
C LYS A 290 5.43 -10.92 12.42
N PHE A 291 5.05 -9.69 12.08
CA PHE A 291 5.76 -8.83 11.15
C PHE A 291 6.36 -7.58 11.79
N ILE A 292 5.71 -7.02 12.78
CA ILE A 292 6.04 -5.75 13.42
C ILE A 292 6.29 -6.03 14.90
N ARG A 293 7.27 -5.36 15.51
CA ARG A 293 7.53 -5.50 16.94
C ARG A 293 6.38 -4.90 17.75
N PRO A 294 6.02 -5.45 18.92
CA PRO A 294 4.95 -4.91 19.75
C PRO A 294 5.12 -3.43 20.11
N GLU A 295 6.36 -2.98 20.33
CA GLU A 295 6.71 -1.59 20.59
C GLU A 295 6.48 -0.65 19.40
N ASP A 296 6.43 -1.19 18.19
CA ASP A 296 6.24 -0.46 16.94
C ASP A 296 4.80 -0.53 16.42
N VAL A 297 3.96 -1.41 17.00
CA VAL A 297 2.54 -1.49 16.66
C VAL A 297 1.76 -0.42 17.42
N PRO A 298 0.85 0.34 16.76
CA PRO A 298 0.00 1.32 17.44
C PRO A 298 -0.85 0.70 18.55
N VAL A 299 -1.03 1.43 19.66
CA VAL A 299 -1.84 0.99 20.82
C VAL A 299 -3.26 0.57 20.44
N GLN A 300 -3.87 1.23 19.44
CA GLN A 300 -5.21 0.89 18.95
C GLN A 300 -5.30 -0.52 18.34
N TYR A 301 -4.19 -1.13 17.98
CA TYR A 301 -4.07 -2.49 17.43
C TYR A 301 -3.44 -3.46 18.42
N GLY A 302 -3.36 -3.09 19.69
CA GLY A 302 -2.84 -3.92 20.78
C GLY A 302 -1.34 -3.83 21.00
N GLY A 303 -0.64 -2.92 20.32
CA GLY A 303 0.77 -2.62 20.52
C GLY A 303 1.03 -1.56 21.59
N LEU A 304 2.26 -1.05 21.62
CA LEU A 304 2.73 -0.10 22.65
C LEU A 304 3.06 1.29 22.06
N SER A 305 3.00 1.47 20.74
CA SER A 305 3.43 2.69 20.09
C SER A 305 2.28 3.69 19.92
N ARG A 306 2.60 4.98 20.10
CA ARG A 306 1.69 6.10 19.81
C ARG A 306 2.10 6.82 18.54
N PRO A 307 1.17 7.16 17.61
CA PRO A 307 1.49 7.74 16.29
C PRO A 307 2.29 9.05 16.33
N SER A 308 2.13 9.86 17.38
CA SER A 308 2.76 11.18 17.51
C SER A 308 4.28 11.15 17.70
N ASN A 309 4.91 10.01 17.97
CA ASN A 309 6.29 9.93 18.42
C ASN A 309 7.30 9.41 17.40
N VAL A 310 6.89 9.03 16.18
CA VAL A 310 7.70 8.13 15.34
C VAL A 310 8.33 8.79 14.11
N LEU A 311 7.88 9.98 13.68
CA LEU A 311 8.40 10.58 12.45
C LEU A 311 9.68 11.43 12.65
N ASN A 312 10.13 11.68 13.88
CA ASN A 312 11.24 12.58 14.18
C ASN A 312 12.46 11.94 14.86
N GLY A 313 12.57 10.63 14.92
CA GLY A 313 13.68 10.00 15.62
C GLY A 313 14.17 8.71 14.99
N SER A 314 15.50 8.52 15.02
CA SER A 314 16.13 7.21 14.87
C SER A 314 15.39 6.17 15.73
N PRO A 315 15.31 4.89 15.32
CA PRO A 315 14.65 3.87 16.12
C PRO A 315 15.22 3.91 17.53
N LYS A 316 14.35 4.15 18.54
CA LYS A 316 14.75 4.07 19.93
C LYS A 316 15.21 2.64 20.16
N SER A 317 16.43 2.46 20.64
CA SER A 317 16.94 1.16 21.00
C SER A 317 16.01 0.53 22.02
N ALA A 318 15.41 -0.61 21.69
CA ALA A 318 14.66 -1.40 22.64
C ALA A 318 15.64 -1.96 23.67
N SER A 319 15.33 -1.82 24.97
CA SER A 319 16.06 -2.49 26.03
C SER A 319 15.43 -3.86 26.26
N GLU A 320 16.19 -4.90 26.01
CA GLU A 320 15.76 -6.27 26.27
C GLU A 320 16.20 -6.67 27.69
N PHE A 321 15.25 -7.15 28.50
CA PHE A 321 15.51 -7.64 29.85
C PHE A 321 15.21 -9.14 29.93
N THR A 322 16.20 -9.92 30.23
CA THR A 322 16.00 -11.36 30.53
C THR A 322 15.76 -11.55 32.02
N VAL A 323 14.56 -12.00 32.40
CA VAL A 323 14.19 -12.29 33.76
C VAL A 323 14.26 -13.80 33.96
N LYS A 324 15.14 -14.27 34.84
CA LYS A 324 15.23 -15.70 35.21
C LYS A 324 14.07 -16.09 36.11
N GLY A 325 13.68 -17.39 36.09
CA GLY A 325 12.60 -17.89 36.91
C GLY A 325 12.86 -17.61 38.42
N GLY A 326 11.92 -16.89 39.06
CA GLY A 326 12.04 -16.47 40.48
C GLY A 326 12.62 -15.08 40.72
N GLU A 327 13.17 -14.41 39.68
CA GLU A 327 13.65 -13.03 39.79
C GLU A 327 12.52 -12.02 39.49
N LYS A 328 12.60 -10.85 40.12
CA LYS A 328 11.71 -9.70 39.86
C LYS A 328 12.54 -8.54 39.32
N VAL A 329 12.15 -8.00 38.18
CA VAL A 329 12.71 -6.76 37.63
C VAL A 329 11.68 -5.66 37.78
N ASN A 330 12.04 -4.57 38.44
CA ASN A 330 11.22 -3.37 38.55
C ASN A 330 11.69 -2.41 37.43
N ILE A 331 10.84 -2.16 36.46
CA ILE A 331 11.10 -1.18 35.42
C ILE A 331 10.33 0.08 35.80
N GLN A 332 11.06 1.15 36.13
CA GLN A 332 10.45 2.44 36.37
C GLN A 332 10.16 3.11 35.04
N ILE A 333 8.88 3.25 34.71
CA ILE A 333 8.40 3.99 33.53
C ILE A 333 7.95 5.34 34.06
N GLU A 334 8.60 6.42 33.62
CA GLU A 334 8.14 7.78 33.92
C GLU A 334 6.72 7.95 33.41
N GLY A 335 5.80 8.26 34.33
CA GLY A 335 4.37 8.21 34.08
C GLY A 335 3.92 9.26 33.09
N ILE A 336 3.12 8.83 32.12
CA ILE A 336 2.21 9.70 31.37
C ILE A 336 0.86 9.61 32.11
N GLU A 337 0.27 10.76 32.46
CA GLU A 337 -1.07 10.83 33.02
C GLU A 337 -2.05 10.08 32.10
N VAL A 338 -2.62 9.00 32.63
CA VAL A 338 -3.66 8.23 31.93
C VAL A 338 -4.99 8.78 32.40
N ILE A 339 -5.66 9.57 31.56
CA ILE A 339 -7.06 9.95 31.76
C ILE A 339 -7.89 8.76 31.28
N ILE A 340 -8.45 7.99 32.20
CA ILE A 340 -9.42 6.92 31.91
C ILE A 340 -10.80 7.60 31.90
N TYR A 341 -11.44 7.68 30.72
CA TYR A 341 -12.86 7.98 30.63
C TYR A 341 -13.65 6.68 30.83
N TYR A 342 -14.54 6.67 31.85
CA TYR A 342 -15.52 5.61 32.08
C TYR A 342 -16.71 5.75 31.10
#